data_c4555f10c5932bb4fdfd4baae1256de1
#
_entry.id   c4555f10c5932bb4fdfd4baae1256de1
#
_cell.length_a   1.000
_cell.length_b   1.000
_cell.length_c   1.000
_cell.angle_alpha   90.00
_cell.angle_beta   90.00
_cell.angle_gamma   90.00
#
_symmetry.space_group_name_H-M   'P 1'
#
loop_
_entity.id
_entity.type
_entity.pdbx_description
1 polymer ?
#
loop_
_entity_poly.entity_id
_entity_poly.type
_entity_poly.pdbx_seq_one_letter_code
_entity_poly.pdbx_strand_id
1 'polypeptide(L)'
;MRHTGLVHPQSLPLGLAAIALTLSACGVFTETTERAGEVADERVQDAFEEIESEPNEDFPIGTREENPVDESTPDGSTEQLDEIIDDVEASEEEPVELLPAPEITLREIDGATPEVIEHIANVEAFWTEVAVELDFEYVEVDVDRLFPRSTIGDDGEDTCSFRRIVEPLDADVAEFNAYVAPCSEGITVVWDDILLETDLEERFPGVGMAMLISHEWGHVVQLERQQVNQSDIVAEQQADCYSGAYAAWAEDRGIEPFTSDQALDFAIISTLETRDAVGSRPEAFGAHGNGFDRVRATQDGYDRGVTFCDGYDVTPPPVTQTGFTTARDRQNEGNLSFDDSFELLVPAVVDYYESLSSESLEEFVDEPDERILRNLHATIGDLSVGTEYALRYGAALQEANGDAIAGVGPALQRACLAGSFLNDARLNGIEVEVPSINDPTELELTTLTLSPGDLDEAITTLTSSDELLSNPGVVFEMVAALRVGTLDGIDACALA
;
A
#
# COMPACT_ATOMS: atom_id res chain seq x y z
N MET A 1 56.45 20.88 22.77
CA MET A 1 55.50 19.77 23.01
C MET A 1 54.09 20.34 22.85
N ARG A 2 53.47 20.10 21.69
CA ARG A 2 52.10 20.53 21.41
C ARG A 2 51.28 19.27 21.20
N HIS A 3 50.30 19.04 22.07
CA HIS A 3 49.30 18.01 21.93
C HIS A 3 48.23 18.49 20.95
N THR A 4 48.09 17.82 19.83
CA THR A 4 46.96 17.93 18.91
C THR A 4 45.92 16.87 19.30
N GLY A 5 44.79 17.32 19.87
CA GLY A 5 43.64 16.50 20.13
C GLY A 5 42.85 16.26 18.85
N LEU A 6 42.69 15.01 18.48
CA LEU A 6 41.74 14.54 17.46
C LEU A 6 40.33 14.69 18.04
N VAL A 7 39.50 15.49 17.37
CA VAL A 7 38.07 15.56 17.61
C VAL A 7 37.40 14.45 16.78
N HIS A 8 36.81 13.47 17.43
CA HIS A 8 35.89 12.49 16.80
C HIS A 8 34.59 13.22 16.44
N PRO A 9 34.02 13.02 15.26
CA PRO A 9 32.66 13.39 14.98
C PRO A 9 31.73 12.48 15.79
N GLN A 10 30.91 13.07 16.64
CA GLN A 10 29.81 12.37 17.28
C GLN A 10 28.73 12.14 16.24
N SER A 11 28.44 10.89 15.95
CA SER A 11 27.23 10.46 15.29
C SER A 11 26.03 10.89 16.13
N LEU A 12 25.23 11.78 15.58
CA LEU A 12 23.88 12.06 16.08
C LEU A 12 23.02 10.81 15.80
N PRO A 13 22.27 10.33 16.79
CA PRO A 13 21.23 9.36 16.49
C PRO A 13 20.13 10.10 15.72
N LEU A 14 19.83 9.66 14.52
CA LEU A 14 18.57 9.94 13.83
C LEU A 14 17.46 9.35 14.69
N GLY A 15 16.86 10.19 15.53
CA GLY A 15 15.62 9.86 16.18
C GLY A 15 14.52 9.92 15.13
N LEU A 16 14.09 8.77 14.64
CA LEU A 16 12.81 8.61 13.97
C LEU A 16 11.73 9.01 14.97
N ALA A 17 11.30 10.25 14.89
CA ALA A 17 10.02 10.65 15.45
C ALA A 17 8.97 10.19 14.44
N ALA A 18 8.44 8.98 14.64
CA ALA A 18 7.23 8.56 13.99
C ALA A 18 6.11 9.46 14.50
N ILE A 19 5.88 10.57 13.81
CA ILE A 19 4.61 11.27 13.87
C ILE A 19 3.72 10.50 12.92
N ALA A 20 2.80 9.73 13.47
CA ALA A 20 1.69 9.16 12.72
C ALA A 20 0.80 10.32 12.25
N LEU A 21 1.17 10.97 11.16
CA LEU A 21 0.30 11.81 10.37
C LEU A 21 -0.38 10.85 9.39
N THR A 22 -1.63 10.53 9.65
CA THR A 22 -2.53 9.91 8.68
C THR A 22 -2.75 10.94 7.57
N LEU A 23 -1.88 10.91 6.56
CA LEU A 23 -2.03 11.69 5.34
C LEU A 23 -3.00 10.91 4.44
N SER A 24 -4.21 11.41 4.32
CA SER A 24 -5.13 11.02 3.27
C SER A 24 -4.80 11.85 2.04
N ALA A 25 -3.97 11.33 1.17
CA ALA A 25 -3.70 11.94 -0.13
C ALA A 25 -4.86 11.59 -1.06
N CYS A 26 -5.80 12.34 -1.14
CA CYS A 26 -7.06 12.46 -1.89
C CYS A 26 -8.23 12.65 -0.94
N GLY A 27 -8.40 13.83 -0.50
CA GLY A 27 -9.70 14.28 -0.03
C GLY A 27 -9.95 14.22 1.45
N VAL A 28 -9.95 15.36 1.93
CA VAL A 28 -11.01 15.96 2.74
C VAL A 28 -11.00 15.64 4.24
N PHE A 29 -10.82 16.73 4.96
CA PHE A 29 -11.31 17.04 6.29
C PHE A 29 -10.36 16.82 7.48
N THR A 30 -9.77 17.91 7.96
CA THR A 30 -9.45 17.99 9.38
C THR A 30 -9.81 19.28 10.12
N GLU A 31 -10.26 20.39 9.53
CA GLU A 31 -10.63 21.54 10.37
C GLU A 31 -11.95 22.24 10.05
N THR A 32 -12.56 22.04 8.91
CA THR A 32 -13.96 22.43 8.69
C THR A 32 -14.96 21.43 9.27
N THR A 33 -14.48 20.28 9.76
CA THR A 33 -15.31 19.17 10.27
C THR A 33 -15.88 19.38 11.68
N GLU A 34 -15.36 20.27 12.52
CA GLU A 34 -16.08 20.53 13.77
C GLU A 34 -17.46 21.16 13.54
N ARG A 35 -17.62 21.95 12.47
CA ARG A 35 -18.93 22.55 12.12
C ARG A 35 -19.72 21.72 11.12
N ALA A 36 -19.07 21.00 10.21
CA ALA A 36 -19.74 20.09 9.28
C ALA A 36 -20.03 18.73 9.92
N GLY A 37 -19.17 18.27 10.83
CA GLY A 37 -19.36 17.09 11.64
C GLY A 37 -20.57 17.19 12.57
N GLU A 38 -20.81 18.34 13.21
CA GLU A 38 -22.04 18.55 14.00
C GLU A 38 -23.31 18.48 13.14
N VAL A 39 -23.28 18.99 11.90
CA VAL A 39 -24.44 18.96 10.99
C VAL A 39 -24.58 17.60 10.28
N ALA A 40 -23.48 16.89 10.05
CA ALA A 40 -23.52 15.54 9.49
C ALA A 40 -23.93 14.49 10.54
N ASP A 41 -23.48 14.64 11.77
CA ASP A 41 -23.86 13.76 12.89
C ASP A 41 -25.34 13.89 13.25
N GLU A 42 -25.90 15.12 13.20
CA GLU A 42 -27.35 15.34 13.36
C GLU A 42 -28.16 14.68 12.21
N ARG A 43 -27.68 14.73 10.96
CA ARG A 43 -28.36 14.10 9.80
C ARG A 43 -28.20 12.58 9.79
N VAL A 44 -27.10 12.06 10.28
CA VAL A 44 -26.86 10.61 10.41
C VAL A 44 -27.68 10.05 11.58
N GLN A 45 -27.80 10.77 12.70
CA GLN A 45 -28.67 10.37 13.78
C GLN A 45 -30.17 10.41 13.39
N ASP A 46 -30.62 11.44 12.67
CA ASP A 46 -31.96 11.50 12.13
C ASP A 46 -32.25 10.34 11.14
N ALA A 47 -31.28 9.95 10.31
CA ALA A 47 -31.40 8.80 9.41
C ALA A 47 -31.45 7.46 10.16
N PHE A 48 -30.74 7.32 11.27
CA PHE A 48 -30.77 6.11 12.10
C PHE A 48 -32.08 6.00 12.90
N GLU A 49 -32.65 7.11 13.36
CA GLU A 49 -33.99 7.10 14.04
C GLU A 49 -35.14 6.76 13.07
N GLU A 50 -34.98 7.10 11.77
CA GLU A 50 -35.96 6.74 10.73
C GLU A 50 -35.93 5.25 10.37
N ILE A 51 -34.76 4.60 10.46
CA ILE A 51 -34.55 3.16 10.18
C ILE A 51 -35.07 2.26 11.32
N GLU A 52 -35.05 2.73 12.57
CA GLU A 52 -35.56 1.96 13.70
C GLU A 52 -37.12 1.97 13.81
N SER A 53 -37.83 2.77 13.01
CA SER A 53 -39.28 2.93 13.09
C SER A 53 -40.10 2.11 12.10
N GLU A 54 -39.51 1.34 11.19
CA GLU A 54 -40.26 0.47 10.28
C GLU A 54 -40.27 -1.00 10.77
N PRO A 55 -41.42 -1.65 10.80
CA PRO A 55 -41.53 -3.04 11.23
C PRO A 55 -40.97 -3.98 10.16
N ASN A 56 -40.08 -4.84 10.59
CA ASN A 56 -39.40 -5.91 9.88
C ASN A 56 -40.40 -6.73 9.02
N GLU A 57 -40.43 -6.52 7.71
CA GLU A 57 -41.02 -7.49 6.79
C GLU A 57 -39.97 -8.52 6.40
N ASP A 58 -40.26 -9.79 6.69
CA ASP A 58 -39.49 -10.97 6.43
C ASP A 58 -38.98 -11.02 4.95
N PHE A 59 -37.72 -10.73 4.71
CA PHE A 59 -37.06 -11.12 3.47
C PHE A 59 -36.73 -12.62 3.54
N PRO A 60 -37.14 -13.43 2.55
CA PRO A 60 -36.79 -14.84 2.53
C PRO A 60 -35.28 -14.96 2.32
N ILE A 61 -34.63 -15.64 3.26
CA ILE A 61 -33.23 -16.08 3.15
C ILE A 61 -33.17 -17.01 1.93
N GLY A 62 -32.66 -16.46 0.81
CA GLY A 62 -32.34 -17.25 -0.36
C GLY A 62 -31.22 -18.22 0.02
N THR A 63 -31.52 -19.50 -0.09
CA THR A 63 -30.52 -20.56 -0.04
C THR A 63 -29.48 -20.28 -1.12
N ARG A 64 -28.26 -20.04 -0.72
CA ARG A 64 -27.08 -19.91 -1.59
C ARG A 64 -26.97 -21.24 -2.32
N GLU A 65 -27.27 -21.28 -3.63
CA GLU A 65 -26.87 -22.38 -4.48
C GLU A 65 -25.35 -22.40 -4.53
N GLU A 66 -24.75 -23.48 -4.07
CA GLU A 66 -23.33 -23.75 -4.24
C GLU A 66 -23.07 -23.85 -5.75
N ASN A 67 -22.52 -22.79 -6.33
CA ASN A 67 -21.89 -22.92 -7.64
C ASN A 67 -20.70 -23.85 -7.49
N PRO A 68 -20.55 -24.86 -8.35
CA PRO A 68 -19.36 -25.67 -8.37
C PRO A 68 -18.16 -24.74 -8.65
N VAL A 69 -17.21 -24.70 -7.74
CA VAL A 69 -15.90 -24.07 -7.93
C VAL A 69 -15.30 -24.76 -9.16
N ASP A 70 -15.08 -23.98 -10.21
CA ASP A 70 -14.31 -24.43 -11.36
C ASP A 70 -12.87 -24.63 -10.87
N GLU A 71 -12.44 -25.88 -10.77
CA GLU A 71 -11.09 -26.28 -10.37
C GLU A 71 -10.07 -25.96 -11.50
N SER A 72 -10.10 -24.79 -12.07
CA SER A 72 -9.03 -24.25 -12.89
C SER A 72 -8.39 -23.06 -12.18
N THR A 73 -7.72 -23.33 -11.05
CA THR A 73 -6.65 -22.45 -10.61
C THR A 73 -5.53 -22.54 -11.64
N PRO A 74 -5.04 -21.42 -12.18
CA PRO A 74 -3.77 -21.43 -12.91
C PRO A 74 -2.70 -21.91 -11.95
N ASP A 75 -2.01 -22.97 -12.33
CA ASP A 75 -0.81 -23.50 -11.71
C ASP A 75 0.33 -22.47 -11.96
N GLY A 76 0.33 -21.38 -11.21
CA GLY A 76 1.18 -20.24 -11.46
C GLY A 76 1.79 -19.58 -10.20
N SER A 77 1.47 -20.08 -9.01
CA SER A 77 1.87 -19.40 -7.80
C SER A 77 3.32 -19.69 -7.36
N THR A 78 3.81 -20.91 -7.56
CA THR A 78 5.24 -21.21 -7.35
C THR A 78 6.12 -20.59 -8.42
N GLU A 79 5.62 -20.46 -9.65
CA GLU A 79 6.35 -19.77 -10.73
C GLU A 79 6.56 -18.30 -10.43
N GLN A 80 5.65 -17.62 -9.71
CA GLN A 80 5.79 -16.19 -9.39
C GLN A 80 6.93 -15.88 -8.41
N LEU A 81 7.08 -16.67 -7.33
CA LEU A 81 8.16 -16.44 -6.39
C LEU A 81 9.53 -16.81 -6.99
N ASP A 82 9.60 -17.92 -7.75
CA ASP A 82 10.80 -18.31 -8.45
C ASP A 82 11.20 -17.24 -9.49
N GLU A 83 10.23 -16.64 -10.20
CA GLU A 83 10.47 -15.54 -11.13
C GLU A 83 11.02 -14.29 -10.42
N ILE A 84 10.45 -13.89 -9.27
CA ILE A 84 10.97 -12.78 -8.47
C ILE A 84 12.40 -13.06 -7.99
N ILE A 85 12.69 -14.27 -7.51
CA ILE A 85 14.03 -14.66 -7.04
C ILE A 85 15.04 -14.64 -8.22
N ASP A 86 14.65 -15.21 -9.36
CA ASP A 86 15.49 -15.28 -10.55
C ASP A 86 15.81 -13.87 -11.09
N ASP A 87 14.82 -12.95 -11.09
CA ASP A 87 15.01 -11.56 -11.54
C ASP A 87 15.97 -10.79 -10.62
N VAL A 88 15.86 -10.93 -9.31
CA VAL A 88 16.76 -10.28 -8.35
C VAL A 88 18.19 -10.86 -8.46
N GLU A 89 18.34 -12.18 -8.56
CA GLU A 89 19.66 -12.81 -8.73
C GLU A 89 20.29 -12.47 -10.09
N ALA A 90 19.49 -12.33 -11.16
CA ALA A 90 19.97 -11.95 -12.49
C ALA A 90 20.41 -10.47 -12.55
N SER A 91 19.76 -9.58 -11.79
CA SER A 91 20.10 -8.15 -11.76
C SER A 91 21.48 -7.88 -11.16
N GLU A 92 22.04 -8.80 -10.37
CA GLU A 92 23.37 -8.69 -9.80
C GLU A 92 24.51 -9.06 -10.81
N GLU A 93 24.21 -9.74 -11.93
CA GLU A 93 25.25 -10.34 -12.79
C GLU A 93 25.50 -9.62 -14.14
N GLU A 94 24.51 -8.89 -14.70
CA GLU A 94 24.66 -8.25 -16.03
C GLU A 94 24.23 -6.78 -16.00
N PRO A 95 24.97 -5.86 -16.62
CA PRO A 95 24.50 -4.48 -16.77
C PRO A 95 23.28 -4.45 -17.69
N VAL A 96 22.16 -3.99 -17.16
CA VAL A 96 20.92 -3.79 -17.93
C VAL A 96 21.17 -2.80 -19.07
N GLU A 97 20.88 -3.19 -20.32
CA GLU A 97 20.95 -2.28 -21.46
C GLU A 97 19.71 -1.39 -21.47
N LEU A 98 19.85 -0.15 -20.98
CA LEU A 98 18.75 0.81 -20.91
C LEU A 98 18.17 1.10 -22.30
N LEU A 99 16.85 1.20 -22.36
CA LEU A 99 16.16 1.69 -23.54
C LEU A 99 16.46 3.19 -23.76
N PRO A 100 16.35 3.70 -25.00
CA PRO A 100 16.59 5.12 -25.25
C PRO A 100 15.59 5.97 -24.47
N ALA A 101 16.08 7.01 -23.81
CA ALA A 101 15.22 7.99 -23.15
C ALA A 101 14.28 8.66 -24.17
N PRO A 102 13.03 8.97 -23.81
CA PRO A 102 12.10 9.62 -24.72
C PRO A 102 12.53 11.07 -25.03
N GLU A 103 12.08 11.60 -26.17
CA GLU A 103 12.15 13.03 -26.39
C GLU A 103 11.02 13.72 -25.62
N ILE A 104 11.34 14.42 -24.53
CA ILE A 104 10.36 15.18 -23.73
C ILE A 104 10.39 16.67 -24.12
N THR A 105 9.24 17.32 -24.00
CA THR A 105 9.11 18.78 -24.16
C THR A 105 8.70 19.38 -22.83
N LEU A 106 9.62 20.10 -22.19
CA LEU A 106 9.30 20.83 -20.98
C LEU A 106 8.40 22.02 -21.30
N ARG A 107 7.23 22.07 -20.70
CA ARG A 107 6.26 23.19 -20.83
C ARG A 107 6.37 24.07 -19.59
N GLU A 108 6.23 25.37 -19.75
CA GLU A 108 6.18 26.28 -18.60
C GLU A 108 4.80 26.18 -17.94
N ILE A 109 4.76 25.81 -16.66
CA ILE A 109 3.55 25.72 -15.84
C ILE A 109 3.71 26.75 -14.72
N ASP A 110 2.74 27.67 -14.61
CA ASP A 110 2.80 28.76 -13.65
C ASP A 110 2.80 28.24 -12.22
N GLY A 111 3.80 28.62 -11.43
CA GLY A 111 3.98 28.20 -10.05
C GLY A 111 4.61 26.84 -9.82
N ALA A 112 4.70 25.97 -10.82
CA ALA A 112 5.29 24.64 -10.65
C ALA A 112 6.81 24.68 -10.54
N THR A 113 7.37 23.75 -9.76
CA THR A 113 8.81 23.55 -9.67
C THR A 113 9.37 22.90 -10.95
N PRO A 114 10.65 23.09 -11.27
CA PRO A 114 11.26 22.41 -12.41
C PRO A 114 11.16 20.88 -12.35
N GLU A 115 11.26 20.32 -11.16
CA GLU A 115 11.18 18.89 -10.88
C GLU A 115 9.79 18.36 -11.24
N VAL A 116 8.71 19.00 -10.81
CA VAL A 116 7.33 18.62 -11.16
C VAL A 116 7.07 18.78 -12.65
N ILE A 117 7.58 19.83 -13.29
CA ILE A 117 7.48 20.01 -14.75
C ILE A 117 8.14 18.84 -15.48
N GLU A 118 9.29 18.34 -14.99
CA GLU A 118 9.98 17.19 -15.57
C GLU A 118 9.19 15.89 -15.36
N HIS A 119 8.64 15.66 -14.17
CA HIS A 119 7.78 14.51 -13.89
C HIS A 119 6.55 14.50 -14.80
N ILE A 120 5.86 15.63 -14.95
CA ILE A 120 4.71 15.74 -15.86
C ILE A 120 5.13 15.41 -17.31
N ALA A 121 6.24 15.97 -17.79
CA ALA A 121 6.70 15.71 -19.14
C ALA A 121 7.06 14.23 -19.38
N ASN A 122 7.66 13.56 -18.40
CA ASN A 122 7.98 12.13 -18.47
C ASN A 122 6.71 11.26 -18.47
N VAL A 123 5.73 11.57 -17.62
CA VAL A 123 4.46 10.82 -17.57
C VAL A 123 3.65 11.01 -18.86
N GLU A 124 3.66 12.20 -19.46
CA GLU A 124 3.01 12.44 -20.75
C GLU A 124 3.73 11.72 -21.90
N ALA A 125 5.06 11.63 -21.85
CA ALA A 125 5.83 10.83 -22.81
C ALA A 125 5.52 9.33 -22.67
N PHE A 126 5.42 8.82 -21.44
CA PHE A 126 4.97 7.45 -21.16
C PHE A 126 3.61 7.19 -21.81
N TRP A 127 2.59 7.99 -21.52
CA TRP A 127 1.25 7.81 -22.07
C TRP A 127 1.20 7.97 -23.59
N THR A 128 2.00 8.88 -24.15
CA THR A 128 2.11 9.02 -25.62
C THR A 128 2.64 7.75 -26.27
N GLU A 129 3.55 7.03 -25.59
CA GLU A 129 4.11 5.78 -26.09
C GLU A 129 3.16 4.60 -25.89
N VAL A 130 2.59 4.43 -24.69
CA VAL A 130 1.88 3.19 -24.32
C VAL A 130 0.37 3.22 -24.62
N ALA A 131 -0.23 4.38 -24.86
CA ALA A 131 -1.68 4.49 -25.13
C ALA A 131 -2.14 3.64 -26.33
N VAL A 132 -1.25 3.39 -27.28
CA VAL A 132 -1.51 2.53 -28.44
C VAL A 132 -1.79 1.09 -28.05
N GLU A 133 -1.27 0.61 -26.92
CA GLU A 133 -1.52 -0.73 -26.38
C GLU A 133 -2.97 -0.87 -25.89
N LEU A 134 -3.58 0.24 -25.52
CA LEU A 134 -4.94 0.36 -25.01
C LEU A 134 -5.95 0.83 -26.10
N ASP A 135 -5.54 0.82 -27.37
CA ASP A 135 -6.35 1.25 -28.52
C ASP A 135 -6.91 2.69 -28.41
N PHE A 136 -6.16 3.64 -27.81
CA PHE A 136 -6.57 5.05 -27.80
C PHE A 136 -5.40 5.98 -28.13
N GLU A 137 -5.72 7.21 -28.48
CA GLU A 137 -4.76 8.29 -28.73
C GLU A 137 -4.77 9.22 -27.51
N TYR A 138 -3.64 9.23 -26.78
CA TYR A 138 -3.48 10.10 -25.62
C TYR A 138 -3.40 11.56 -26.05
N VAL A 139 -4.06 12.44 -25.30
CA VAL A 139 -4.01 13.89 -25.51
C VAL A 139 -3.39 14.55 -24.29
N GLU A 140 -2.29 15.28 -24.49
CA GLU A 140 -1.63 16.01 -23.41
C GLU A 140 -2.62 16.97 -22.71
N VAL A 141 -2.53 17.05 -21.39
CA VAL A 141 -3.33 18.00 -20.61
C VAL A 141 -2.85 19.43 -20.93
N ASP A 142 -3.77 20.34 -21.20
CA ASP A 142 -3.43 21.73 -21.47
C ASP A 142 -2.72 22.35 -20.26
N VAL A 143 -1.63 23.09 -20.49
CA VAL A 143 -0.87 23.75 -19.41
C VAL A 143 -1.72 24.69 -18.57
N ASP A 144 -2.75 25.32 -19.18
CA ASP A 144 -3.71 26.17 -18.47
C ASP A 144 -4.68 25.37 -17.56
N ARG A 145 -4.53 24.04 -17.52
CA ARG A 145 -5.31 23.11 -16.70
C ARG A 145 -4.48 22.39 -15.63
N LEU A 146 -3.24 22.80 -15.45
CA LEU A 146 -2.29 22.26 -14.47
C LEU A 146 -2.06 23.31 -13.37
N PHE A 147 -2.56 23.04 -12.17
CA PHE A 147 -2.59 24.01 -11.08
C PHE A 147 -1.83 23.52 -9.85
N PRO A 148 -0.63 24.09 -9.56
CA PRO A 148 -0.15 24.12 -8.17
C PRO A 148 -1.18 24.85 -7.30
N ARG A 149 -1.47 24.31 -6.11
CA ARG A 149 -2.43 24.89 -5.15
C ARG A 149 -2.20 26.38 -4.92
N SER A 150 -0.93 26.80 -4.83
CA SER A 150 -0.54 28.19 -4.58
C SER A 150 -1.00 29.17 -5.68
N THR A 151 -1.38 28.66 -6.85
CA THR A 151 -1.83 29.48 -8.00
C THR A 151 -3.34 29.61 -8.10
N ILE A 152 -4.09 28.81 -7.32
CA ILE A 152 -5.56 28.85 -7.31
C ILE A 152 -6.02 30.11 -6.59
N GLY A 153 -6.70 31.00 -7.28
CA GLY A 153 -7.24 32.24 -6.72
C GLY A 153 -8.60 32.06 -6.08
N ASP A 154 -8.94 32.96 -5.13
CA ASP A 154 -10.24 32.97 -4.43
C ASP A 154 -11.46 33.21 -5.36
N ASP A 155 -11.23 33.68 -6.58
CA ASP A 155 -12.27 34.08 -7.53
C ASP A 155 -12.52 33.04 -8.64
N GLY A 156 -12.24 31.75 -8.40
CA GLY A 156 -12.31 30.68 -9.38
C GLY A 156 -13.60 30.71 -10.20
N GLU A 157 -13.50 31.12 -11.50
CA GLU A 157 -14.62 31.10 -12.45
C GLU A 157 -14.88 29.68 -12.99
N ASP A 158 -13.91 28.77 -12.86
CA ASP A 158 -14.02 27.41 -13.34
C ASP A 158 -14.77 26.52 -12.35
N THR A 159 -15.66 25.71 -12.87
CA THR A 159 -16.45 24.76 -12.07
C THR A 159 -16.08 23.35 -12.46
N CYS A 160 -15.72 22.55 -11.46
CA CYS A 160 -15.31 21.18 -11.63
C CYS A 160 -16.40 20.22 -11.15
N SER A 161 -16.43 19.03 -11.71
CA SER A 161 -17.39 18.01 -11.36
C SER A 161 -16.69 16.90 -10.60
N PHE A 162 -16.91 16.85 -9.31
CA PHE A 162 -16.50 15.73 -8.46
C PHE A 162 -17.65 14.72 -8.41
N ARG A 163 -17.68 13.77 -9.36
CA ARG A 163 -18.68 12.70 -9.54
C ARG A 163 -20.14 13.14 -9.65
N ARG A 164 -20.70 13.93 -8.76
CA ARG A 164 -22.10 14.43 -8.80
C ARG A 164 -22.23 15.82 -8.21
N ILE A 165 -21.17 16.33 -7.65
CA ILE A 165 -21.13 17.65 -7.05
C ILE A 165 -20.38 18.55 -8.05
N VAL A 166 -20.96 19.69 -8.37
CA VAL A 166 -20.33 20.70 -9.23
C VAL A 166 -19.96 21.86 -8.31
N GLU A 167 -18.67 22.07 -8.12
CA GLU A 167 -18.10 23.07 -7.24
C GLU A 167 -17.05 23.91 -7.97
N PRO A 168 -16.80 25.15 -7.56
CA PRO A 168 -15.65 25.90 -8.05
C PRO A 168 -14.34 25.18 -7.72
N LEU A 169 -13.31 25.40 -8.54
CA LEU A 169 -11.96 24.98 -8.20
C LEU A 169 -11.53 25.72 -6.92
N ASP A 170 -11.14 24.97 -5.90
CA ASP A 170 -10.88 25.48 -4.56
C ASP A 170 -9.50 25.00 -4.07
N ALA A 171 -8.66 25.96 -3.64
CA ALA A 171 -7.34 25.68 -3.08
C ALA A 171 -7.39 24.87 -1.78
N ASP A 172 -8.45 25.01 -0.99
CA ASP A 172 -8.57 24.29 0.29
C ASP A 172 -8.77 22.78 0.08
N VAL A 173 -9.38 22.38 -1.04
CA VAL A 173 -9.55 20.95 -1.42
C VAL A 173 -8.21 20.29 -1.76
N ALA A 174 -7.23 21.08 -2.20
CA ALA A 174 -5.91 20.60 -2.54
C ALA A 174 -4.93 20.56 -1.34
N GLU A 175 -5.34 20.95 -0.12
CA GLU A 175 -4.43 20.93 1.03
C GLU A 175 -4.05 19.49 1.40
N PHE A 176 -2.74 19.19 1.39
CA PHE A 176 -2.18 17.83 1.49
C PHE A 176 -2.80 16.84 0.48
N ASN A 177 -3.09 17.29 -0.73
CA ASN A 177 -3.80 16.52 -1.71
C ASN A 177 -3.30 16.79 -3.14
N ALA A 178 -3.53 15.81 -4.03
CA ALA A 178 -3.59 16.00 -5.46
C ALA A 178 -4.90 15.40 -5.98
N TYR A 179 -5.40 15.89 -7.08
CA TYR A 179 -6.61 15.33 -7.69
C TYR A 179 -6.78 15.71 -9.14
N VAL A 180 -7.54 14.90 -9.85
CA VAL A 180 -7.99 15.17 -11.22
C VAL A 180 -9.50 15.34 -11.25
N ALA A 181 -9.96 16.39 -11.92
CA ALA A 181 -11.38 16.64 -12.09
C ALA A 181 -11.74 17.07 -13.52
N PRO A 182 -12.88 16.61 -14.06
CA PRO A 182 -13.46 17.18 -15.27
C PRO A 182 -14.09 18.52 -14.91
N CYS A 183 -13.52 19.61 -15.39
CA CYS A 183 -14.00 20.97 -15.19
C CYS A 183 -14.67 21.51 -16.45
N SER A 184 -15.28 22.71 -16.37
CA SER A 184 -16.01 23.31 -17.50
C SER A 184 -15.13 23.57 -18.74
N GLU A 185 -13.83 23.76 -18.51
CA GLU A 185 -12.85 24.04 -19.57
C GLU A 185 -11.95 22.87 -19.95
N GLY A 186 -12.12 21.70 -19.30
CA GLY A 186 -11.36 20.48 -19.60
C GLY A 186 -10.99 19.68 -18.37
N ILE A 187 -10.18 18.64 -18.57
CA ILE A 187 -9.60 17.86 -17.47
C ILE A 187 -8.58 18.74 -16.77
N THR A 188 -8.69 18.82 -15.45
CA THR A 188 -7.84 19.66 -14.61
C THR A 188 -7.09 18.80 -13.62
N VAL A 189 -5.81 19.03 -13.46
CA VAL A 189 -4.94 18.40 -12.46
C VAL A 189 -4.52 19.45 -11.46
N VAL A 190 -4.66 19.14 -10.18
CA VAL A 190 -4.27 20.01 -9.07
C VAL A 190 -3.39 19.24 -8.11
N TRP A 191 -2.38 19.87 -7.54
CA TRP A 191 -1.53 19.31 -6.49
C TRP A 191 -1.13 20.35 -5.47
N ASP A 192 -0.89 19.91 -4.22
CA ASP A 192 -0.38 20.79 -3.16
C ASP A 192 1.14 20.96 -3.29
N ASP A 193 1.55 22.09 -3.85
CA ASP A 193 2.94 22.50 -3.99
C ASP A 193 3.54 23.10 -2.70
N ILE A 194 2.73 23.28 -1.66
CA ILE A 194 3.14 23.95 -0.41
C ILE A 194 3.54 22.94 0.66
N LEU A 195 2.69 21.95 0.90
CA LEU A 195 2.84 21.00 1.99
C LEU A 195 3.17 19.59 1.49
N LEU A 196 2.35 19.04 0.57
CA LEU A 196 2.51 17.67 0.11
C LEU A 196 3.78 17.48 -0.72
N GLU A 197 4.05 18.36 -1.69
CA GLU A 197 5.29 18.31 -2.49
C GLU A 197 6.52 18.38 -1.57
N THR A 198 6.51 19.29 -0.57
CA THR A 198 7.63 19.42 0.37
C THR A 198 7.82 18.17 1.21
N ASP A 199 6.75 17.57 1.74
CA ASP A 199 6.82 16.35 2.56
C ASP A 199 7.32 15.15 1.75
N LEU A 200 6.77 14.96 0.54
CA LEU A 200 7.19 13.87 -0.35
C LEU A 200 8.66 14.02 -0.78
N GLU A 201 9.10 15.24 -1.09
CA GLU A 201 10.49 15.50 -1.49
C GLU A 201 11.48 15.30 -0.33
N GLU A 202 11.11 15.64 0.91
CA GLU A 202 11.95 15.41 2.08
C GLU A 202 12.09 13.92 2.43
N ARG A 203 11.06 13.12 2.19
CA ARG A 203 10.99 11.71 2.60
C ARG A 203 11.34 10.74 1.48
N PHE A 204 10.95 11.05 0.27
CA PHE A 204 11.09 10.20 -0.92
C PHE A 204 11.62 11.01 -2.11
N PRO A 205 12.87 11.50 -2.04
CA PRO A 205 13.40 12.48 -2.98
C PRO A 205 13.15 12.13 -4.46
N GLY A 206 12.41 12.98 -5.14
CA GLY A 206 11.99 12.83 -6.52
C GLY A 206 10.94 11.73 -6.76
N VAL A 207 11.06 10.58 -6.11
CA VAL A 207 10.19 9.41 -6.35
C VAL A 207 8.78 9.68 -5.86
N GLY A 208 8.60 10.26 -4.68
CA GLY A 208 7.27 10.49 -4.11
C GLY A 208 6.39 11.34 -5.02
N MET A 209 6.96 12.45 -5.55
CA MET A 209 6.24 13.30 -6.52
C MET A 209 6.05 12.61 -7.87
N ALA A 210 7.03 11.85 -8.38
CA ALA A 210 6.87 11.10 -9.62
C ALA A 210 5.73 10.08 -9.54
N MET A 211 5.63 9.33 -8.42
CA MET A 211 4.55 8.39 -8.18
C MET A 211 3.20 9.08 -8.04
N LEU A 212 3.11 10.18 -7.29
CA LEU A 212 1.89 10.97 -7.16
C LEU A 212 1.40 11.49 -8.52
N ILE A 213 2.26 12.14 -9.29
CA ILE A 213 1.91 12.67 -10.61
C ILE A 213 1.50 11.55 -11.57
N SER A 214 2.20 10.42 -11.57
CA SER A 214 1.82 9.30 -12.45
C SER A 214 0.49 8.66 -12.04
N HIS A 215 0.16 8.62 -10.75
CA HIS A 215 -1.15 8.20 -10.24
C HIS A 215 -2.26 9.13 -10.74
N GLU A 216 -2.08 10.46 -10.60
CA GLU A 216 -3.06 11.43 -11.09
C GLU A 216 -3.24 11.34 -12.61
N TRP A 217 -2.18 11.08 -13.38
CA TRP A 217 -2.31 10.81 -14.81
C TRP A 217 -3.06 9.52 -15.11
N GLY A 218 -3.04 8.54 -14.23
CA GLY A 218 -3.94 7.39 -14.29
C GLY A 218 -5.40 7.83 -14.32
N HIS A 219 -5.79 8.78 -13.46
CA HIS A 219 -7.14 9.37 -13.48
C HIS A 219 -7.43 10.23 -14.73
N VAL A 220 -6.43 10.95 -15.25
CA VAL A 220 -6.58 11.65 -16.54
C VAL A 220 -6.98 10.65 -17.62
N VAL A 221 -6.27 9.54 -17.74
CA VAL A 221 -6.53 8.50 -18.75
C VAL A 221 -7.88 7.83 -18.54
N GLN A 222 -8.27 7.56 -17.29
CA GLN A 222 -9.61 7.03 -16.99
C GLN A 222 -10.72 7.98 -17.48
N LEU A 223 -10.55 9.29 -17.31
CA LEU A 223 -11.50 10.29 -17.80
C LEU A 223 -11.52 10.36 -19.33
N GLU A 224 -10.37 10.38 -19.99
CA GLU A 224 -10.27 10.38 -21.45
C GLU A 224 -10.93 9.14 -22.07
N ARG A 225 -10.75 7.99 -21.45
CA ARG A 225 -11.32 6.72 -21.87
C ARG A 225 -12.76 6.51 -21.38
N GLN A 226 -13.32 7.47 -20.65
CA GLN A 226 -14.66 7.43 -20.08
C GLN A 226 -14.91 6.22 -19.17
N GLN A 227 -13.90 5.77 -18.45
CA GLN A 227 -13.97 4.69 -17.44
C GLN A 227 -14.57 5.21 -16.12
N VAL A 228 -15.76 5.78 -16.17
CA VAL A 228 -16.40 6.49 -15.05
C VAL A 228 -17.41 5.64 -14.27
N ASN A 229 -17.54 4.36 -14.59
CA ASN A 229 -18.52 3.46 -13.98
C ASN A 229 -17.92 2.53 -12.91
N GLN A 230 -16.63 2.61 -12.68
CA GLN A 230 -15.93 1.85 -11.64
C GLN A 230 -16.35 2.33 -10.24
N SER A 231 -16.18 1.49 -9.22
CA SER A 231 -16.19 1.96 -7.84
C SER A 231 -14.93 2.78 -7.57
N ASP A 232 -14.98 3.65 -6.56
CA ASP A 232 -13.87 4.52 -6.21
C ASP A 232 -12.58 3.74 -6.00
N ILE A 233 -12.62 2.73 -5.15
CA ILE A 233 -11.46 1.89 -4.82
C ILE A 233 -10.86 1.17 -6.04
N VAL A 234 -11.66 0.77 -7.03
CA VAL A 234 -11.16 0.15 -8.27
C VAL A 234 -10.49 1.17 -9.17
N ALA A 235 -11.06 2.39 -9.25
CA ALA A 235 -10.46 3.47 -10.01
C ALA A 235 -9.10 3.88 -9.42
N GLU A 236 -9.01 3.95 -8.09
CA GLU A 236 -7.77 4.27 -7.38
C GLU A 236 -6.70 3.17 -7.57
N GLN A 237 -7.07 1.90 -7.37
CA GLN A 237 -6.13 0.80 -7.61
C GLN A 237 -5.69 0.71 -9.08
N GLN A 238 -6.54 1.06 -10.04
CA GLN A 238 -6.14 1.14 -11.43
C GLN A 238 -5.14 2.28 -11.67
N ALA A 239 -5.33 3.43 -11.01
CA ALA A 239 -4.40 4.55 -11.10
C ALA A 239 -3.04 4.20 -10.45
N ASP A 240 -3.04 3.50 -9.30
CA ASP A 240 -1.83 2.95 -8.68
C ASP A 240 -1.11 1.96 -9.61
N CYS A 241 -1.87 1.10 -10.29
CA CYS A 241 -1.32 0.14 -11.26
C CYS A 241 -0.66 0.88 -12.44
N TYR A 242 -1.31 1.90 -13.00
CA TYR A 242 -0.70 2.71 -14.04
C TYR A 242 0.55 3.46 -13.58
N SER A 243 0.58 3.89 -12.31
CA SER A 243 1.76 4.50 -11.69
C SER A 243 2.91 3.50 -11.59
N GLY A 244 2.65 2.25 -11.22
CA GLY A 244 3.63 1.16 -11.24
C GLY A 244 4.18 0.88 -12.64
N ALA A 245 3.31 0.82 -13.65
CA ALA A 245 3.73 0.64 -15.04
C ALA A 245 4.60 1.81 -15.55
N TYR A 246 4.34 3.04 -15.09
CA TYR A 246 5.20 4.17 -15.35
C TYR A 246 6.57 4.01 -14.69
N ALA A 247 6.63 3.53 -13.44
CA ALA A 247 7.90 3.32 -12.74
C ALA A 247 8.80 2.33 -13.50
N ALA A 248 8.26 1.19 -13.95
CA ALA A 248 8.99 0.22 -14.78
C ALA A 248 9.47 0.85 -16.10
N TRP A 249 8.60 1.57 -16.80
CA TRP A 249 8.94 2.25 -18.04
C TRP A 249 10.07 3.28 -17.86
N ALA A 250 10.06 4.02 -16.73
CA ALA A 250 11.07 5.02 -16.41
C ALA A 250 12.41 4.39 -16.05
N GLU A 251 12.41 3.31 -15.26
CA GLU A 251 13.60 2.56 -14.90
C GLU A 251 14.28 1.96 -16.12
N ASP A 252 13.54 1.29 -17.01
CA ASP A 252 14.05 0.73 -18.27
C ASP A 252 14.78 1.74 -19.14
N ARG A 253 14.46 3.03 -18.98
CA ARG A 253 15.04 4.15 -19.76
C ARG A 253 16.06 4.97 -19.00
N GLY A 254 16.33 4.59 -17.76
CA GLY A 254 17.26 5.32 -16.90
C GLY A 254 16.79 6.76 -16.62
N ILE A 255 15.49 6.96 -16.45
CA ILE A 255 14.91 8.26 -16.12
C ILE A 255 14.98 8.48 -14.61
N GLU A 256 15.58 9.60 -14.19
CA GLU A 256 15.56 9.99 -12.78
C GLU A 256 14.11 10.28 -12.32
N PRO A 257 13.72 9.87 -11.11
CA PRO A 257 14.58 9.33 -10.03
C PRO A 257 14.73 7.79 -10.03
N PHE A 258 14.18 7.07 -11.00
CA PHE A 258 14.12 5.59 -11.03
C PHE A 258 15.46 4.92 -11.37
N THR A 259 16.55 5.67 -11.47
CA THR A 259 17.93 5.14 -11.59
C THR A 259 18.58 4.80 -10.25
N SER A 260 17.92 5.13 -9.15
CA SER A 260 18.40 4.88 -7.79
C SER A 260 18.03 3.48 -7.32
N ASP A 261 18.96 2.75 -6.72
CA ASP A 261 18.71 1.44 -6.11
C ASP A 261 17.59 1.46 -5.04
N GLN A 262 17.20 2.64 -4.54
CA GLN A 262 16.14 2.83 -3.55
C GLN A 262 14.81 3.29 -4.16
N ALA A 263 14.76 3.53 -5.47
CA ALA A 263 13.60 4.16 -6.09
C ALA A 263 12.32 3.33 -5.91
N LEU A 264 12.38 2.04 -6.16
CA LEU A 264 11.23 1.15 -6.02
C LEU A 264 10.81 0.98 -4.55
N ASP A 265 11.78 0.95 -3.62
CA ASP A 265 11.48 0.96 -2.19
C ASP A 265 10.70 2.22 -1.79
N PHE A 266 11.15 3.39 -2.27
CA PHE A 266 10.44 4.65 -2.03
C PHE A 266 9.06 4.71 -2.70
N ALA A 267 8.92 4.15 -3.89
CA ALA A 267 7.64 4.05 -4.58
C ALA A 267 6.61 3.28 -3.75
N ILE A 268 7.00 2.12 -3.21
CA ILE A 268 6.12 1.29 -2.36
C ILE A 268 5.79 1.99 -1.04
N ILE A 269 6.80 2.56 -0.37
CA ILE A 269 6.57 3.22 0.93
C ILE A 269 5.70 4.47 0.76
N SER A 270 5.91 5.27 -0.27
CA SER A 270 5.08 6.45 -0.53
C SER A 270 3.63 6.06 -0.85
N THR A 271 3.42 5.00 -1.62
CA THR A 271 2.08 4.45 -1.90
C THR A 271 1.41 3.92 -0.62
N LEU A 272 2.17 3.21 0.24
CA LEU A 272 1.66 2.72 1.53
C LEU A 272 1.18 3.87 2.43
N GLU A 273 1.85 5.02 2.40
CA GLU A 273 1.49 6.16 3.24
C GLU A 273 0.27 6.94 2.77
N THR A 274 -0.10 6.81 1.51
CA THR A 274 -1.29 7.45 0.93
C THR A 274 -2.56 6.60 1.05
N ARG A 275 -2.55 5.56 1.91
CA ARG A 275 -3.68 4.67 2.14
C ARG A 275 -4.83 5.34 2.91
N ASP A 276 -6.00 4.74 2.80
CA ASP A 276 -7.15 5.09 3.64
C ASP A 276 -6.85 4.89 5.14
N ALA A 277 -7.58 5.61 5.97
CA ALA A 277 -7.54 5.36 7.41
C ALA A 277 -7.99 3.94 7.73
N VAL A 278 -7.35 3.30 8.72
CA VAL A 278 -7.69 1.94 9.17
C VAL A 278 -9.17 1.83 9.49
N GLY A 279 -9.81 0.78 8.99
CA GLY A 279 -11.23 0.52 9.18
C GLY A 279 -12.17 1.32 8.27
N SER A 280 -11.64 2.06 7.29
CA SER A 280 -12.42 2.63 6.19
C SER A 280 -13.09 1.51 5.40
N ARG A 281 -14.31 1.75 4.91
CA ARG A 281 -15.05 0.76 4.13
C ARG A 281 -14.72 0.89 2.65
N PRO A 282 -14.55 -0.21 1.91
CA PRO A 282 -14.23 -0.15 0.48
C PRO A 282 -15.34 0.49 -0.37
N GLU A 283 -16.58 0.54 0.14
CA GLU A 283 -17.71 1.18 -0.54
C GLU A 283 -17.86 2.67 -0.16
N ALA A 284 -16.98 3.19 0.70
CA ALA A 284 -17.04 4.60 1.09
C ALA A 284 -16.78 5.49 -0.12
N PHE A 285 -17.43 6.66 -0.13
CA PHE A 285 -17.16 7.65 -1.14
C PHE A 285 -15.72 8.15 -1.03
N GLY A 286 -14.98 8.15 -2.14
CA GLY A 286 -13.58 8.52 -2.17
C GLY A 286 -12.64 7.49 -1.51
N ALA A 287 -13.05 6.22 -1.39
CA ALA A 287 -12.18 5.17 -0.88
C ALA A 287 -11.02 4.91 -1.86
N HIS A 288 -9.77 5.00 -1.35
CA HIS A 288 -8.55 4.75 -2.11
C HIS A 288 -8.05 3.32 -1.96
N GLY A 289 -8.34 2.69 -0.85
CA GLY A 289 -7.86 1.37 -0.50
C GLY A 289 -6.90 1.39 0.69
N ASN A 290 -6.75 0.22 1.33
CA ASN A 290 -5.71 0.03 2.32
C ASN A 290 -4.33 -0.05 1.64
N GLY A 291 -3.26 0.04 2.42
CA GLY A 291 -1.91 0.03 1.89
C GLY A 291 -1.57 -1.24 1.13
N PHE A 292 -2.02 -2.41 1.62
CA PHE A 292 -1.81 -3.69 0.96
C PHE A 292 -2.38 -3.72 -0.46
N ASP A 293 -3.62 -3.28 -0.64
CA ASP A 293 -4.29 -3.29 -1.95
C ASP A 293 -3.65 -2.28 -2.92
N ARG A 294 -3.26 -1.10 -2.43
CA ARG A 294 -2.60 -0.06 -3.23
C ARG A 294 -1.20 -0.49 -3.69
N VAL A 295 -0.38 -0.98 -2.75
CA VAL A 295 0.96 -1.51 -3.04
C VAL A 295 0.90 -2.67 -4.02
N ARG A 296 -0.07 -3.60 -3.84
CA ARG A 296 -0.31 -4.66 -4.82
C ARG A 296 -0.58 -4.11 -6.21
N ALA A 297 -1.44 -3.11 -6.32
CA ALA A 297 -1.77 -2.52 -7.61
C ALA A 297 -0.54 -1.89 -8.28
N THR A 298 0.29 -1.18 -7.52
CA THR A 298 1.55 -0.62 -8.00
C THR A 298 2.51 -1.71 -8.50
N GLN A 299 2.69 -2.79 -7.75
CA GLN A 299 3.53 -3.92 -8.16
C GLN A 299 2.95 -4.64 -9.38
N ASP A 300 1.63 -4.86 -9.44
CA ASP A 300 1.00 -5.44 -10.62
C ASP A 300 1.24 -4.61 -11.88
N GLY A 301 1.25 -3.28 -11.76
CA GLY A 301 1.57 -2.37 -12.86
C GLY A 301 3.02 -2.44 -13.29
N TYR A 302 3.94 -2.46 -12.32
CA TYR A 302 5.37 -2.59 -12.56
C TYR A 302 5.70 -3.89 -13.29
N ASP A 303 5.18 -5.03 -12.80
CA ASP A 303 5.48 -6.36 -13.36
C ASP A 303 4.77 -6.64 -14.69
N ARG A 304 3.58 -6.07 -14.92
CA ARG A 304 2.65 -6.53 -15.97
C ARG A 304 2.20 -5.45 -16.95
N GLY A 305 2.52 -4.19 -16.68
CA GLY A 305 2.29 -3.06 -17.57
C GLY A 305 0.83 -2.62 -17.73
N VAL A 306 0.63 -1.60 -18.59
CA VAL A 306 -0.63 -0.87 -18.74
C VAL A 306 -1.81 -1.72 -19.21
N THR A 307 -1.56 -2.73 -20.05
CA THR A 307 -2.62 -3.61 -20.57
C THR A 307 -3.24 -4.46 -19.45
N PHE A 308 -2.44 -4.86 -18.47
CA PHE A 308 -2.94 -5.54 -17.28
C PHE A 308 -3.77 -4.60 -16.40
N CYS A 309 -3.27 -3.40 -16.16
CA CYS A 309 -3.97 -2.37 -15.38
C CYS A 309 -5.33 -2.00 -15.98
N ASP A 310 -5.42 -1.94 -17.30
CA ASP A 310 -6.69 -1.67 -18.02
C ASP A 310 -7.74 -2.76 -17.71
N GLY A 311 -7.30 -3.97 -17.50
CA GLY A 311 -8.17 -5.09 -17.13
C GLY A 311 -8.90 -4.91 -15.79
N TYR A 312 -8.48 -4.02 -14.91
CA TYR A 312 -9.12 -3.75 -13.62
C TYR A 312 -10.56 -3.25 -13.77
N ASP A 313 -10.87 -2.52 -14.84
CA ASP A 313 -12.24 -2.09 -15.15
C ASP A 313 -13.19 -3.27 -15.41
N VAL A 314 -12.68 -4.37 -15.96
CA VAL A 314 -13.46 -5.56 -16.36
C VAL A 314 -13.39 -6.66 -15.29
N THR A 315 -12.21 -6.86 -14.71
CA THR A 315 -11.95 -7.86 -13.69
C THR A 315 -11.19 -7.20 -12.54
N PRO A 316 -11.93 -6.54 -11.62
CA PRO A 316 -11.31 -5.87 -10.50
C PRO A 316 -10.51 -6.84 -9.64
N PRO A 317 -9.36 -6.43 -9.12
CA PRO A 317 -8.61 -7.24 -8.17
C PRO A 317 -9.42 -7.45 -6.87
N PRO A 318 -9.16 -8.52 -6.11
CA PRO A 318 -9.81 -8.72 -4.83
C PRO A 318 -9.42 -7.58 -3.87
N VAL A 319 -10.41 -7.01 -3.19
CA VAL A 319 -10.21 -5.97 -2.19
C VAL A 319 -10.04 -6.63 -0.81
N THR A 320 -8.94 -6.31 -0.13
CA THR A 320 -8.65 -6.80 1.22
C THR A 320 -9.09 -5.82 2.31
N GLN A 321 -9.33 -4.56 1.94
CA GLN A 321 -9.81 -3.54 2.87
C GLN A 321 -11.13 -3.94 3.53
N THR A 322 -11.21 -3.81 4.85
CA THR A 322 -12.41 -4.10 5.65
C THR A 322 -12.67 -3.00 6.66
N GLY A 323 -13.95 -2.78 6.97
CA GLY A 323 -14.36 -1.85 8.02
C GLY A 323 -14.43 -2.52 9.40
N PHE A 324 -14.32 -1.73 10.46
CA PHE A 324 -14.50 -2.23 11.83
C PHE A 324 -15.90 -2.82 12.04
N THR A 325 -15.94 -4.03 12.59
CA THR A 325 -17.19 -4.76 12.86
C THR A 325 -17.74 -4.49 14.26
N THR A 326 -16.90 -4.08 15.21
CA THR A 326 -17.29 -3.79 16.58
C THR A 326 -16.87 -2.39 17.02
N ALA A 327 -17.53 -1.87 18.06
CA ALA A 327 -17.16 -0.58 18.65
C ALA A 327 -15.80 -0.65 19.37
N ARG A 328 -15.41 -1.84 19.88
CA ARG A 328 -14.12 -2.05 20.54
C ARG A 328 -12.98 -1.95 19.51
N ASP A 329 -13.11 -2.63 18.37
CA ASP A 329 -12.09 -2.61 17.32
C ASP A 329 -11.90 -1.17 16.80
N ARG A 330 -12.99 -0.43 16.62
CA ARG A 330 -12.91 0.98 16.22
C ARG A 330 -12.21 1.86 17.27
N GLN A 331 -12.41 1.58 18.56
CA GLN A 331 -11.79 2.36 19.64
C GLN A 331 -10.26 2.10 19.71
N ASN A 332 -9.82 0.94 19.34
CA ASN A 332 -8.43 0.50 19.41
C ASN A 332 -7.77 0.44 18.01
N GLU A 333 -8.46 0.99 16.98
CA GLU A 333 -7.98 0.95 15.59
C GLU A 333 -7.67 -0.46 15.07
N GLY A 334 -8.40 -1.47 15.58
CA GLY A 334 -8.19 -2.89 15.27
C GLY A 334 -7.19 -3.57 16.20
N ASN A 335 -6.33 -2.83 16.86
CA ASN A 335 -5.20 -3.35 17.61
C ASN A 335 -5.56 -3.99 18.95
N LEU A 336 -4.89 -5.09 19.28
CA LEU A 336 -4.82 -5.66 20.62
C LEU A 336 -3.84 -4.86 21.51
N SER A 337 -3.93 -5.04 22.82
CA SER A 337 -2.84 -4.59 23.71
C SER A 337 -1.57 -5.41 23.46
N PHE A 338 -0.38 -4.88 23.80
CA PHE A 338 0.86 -5.62 23.61
C PHE A 338 0.84 -7.00 24.30
N ASP A 339 0.33 -7.07 25.51
CA ASP A 339 0.28 -8.31 26.27
C ASP A 339 -0.72 -9.31 25.64
N ASP A 340 -1.89 -8.84 25.18
CA ASP A 340 -2.87 -9.67 24.45
C ASP A 340 -2.32 -10.12 23.08
N SER A 341 -1.62 -9.24 22.34
CA SER A 341 -1.01 -9.60 21.06
C SER A 341 0.08 -10.66 21.23
N PHE A 342 0.89 -10.53 22.27
CA PHE A 342 1.92 -11.52 22.57
C PHE A 342 1.33 -12.87 22.98
N GLU A 343 0.24 -12.87 23.76
CA GLU A 343 -0.44 -14.11 24.18
C GLU A 343 -1.21 -14.79 23.03
N LEU A 344 -1.61 -14.06 21.99
CA LEU A 344 -2.40 -14.60 20.89
C LEU A 344 -1.58 -14.85 19.64
N LEU A 345 -0.81 -13.85 19.17
CA LEU A 345 -0.12 -13.91 17.89
C LEU A 345 1.11 -14.83 17.93
N VAL A 346 1.89 -14.78 19.00
CA VAL A 346 3.11 -15.59 19.11
C VAL A 346 2.80 -17.09 19.09
N PRO A 347 1.87 -17.62 19.91
CA PRO A 347 1.50 -19.04 19.81
C PRO A 347 0.92 -19.39 18.43
N ALA A 348 0.13 -18.52 17.80
CA ALA A 348 -0.41 -18.76 16.47
C ALA A 348 0.69 -18.94 15.42
N VAL A 349 1.71 -18.06 15.44
CA VAL A 349 2.88 -18.18 14.56
C VAL A 349 3.65 -19.46 14.85
N VAL A 350 3.94 -19.75 16.12
CA VAL A 350 4.65 -20.97 16.53
C VAL A 350 3.95 -22.21 16.00
N ASP A 351 2.65 -22.35 16.30
CA ASP A 351 1.87 -23.53 15.89
C ASP A 351 1.81 -23.66 14.36
N TYR A 352 1.69 -22.54 13.65
CA TYR A 352 1.70 -22.53 12.19
C TYR A 352 3.02 -23.10 11.65
N TYR A 353 4.17 -22.52 12.03
CA TYR A 353 5.47 -22.94 11.52
C TYR A 353 5.91 -24.33 12.00
N GLU A 354 5.62 -24.70 13.25
CA GLU A 354 5.84 -26.07 13.75
C GLU A 354 5.04 -27.11 12.95
N SER A 355 3.87 -26.72 12.39
CA SER A 355 3.10 -27.61 11.52
C SER A 355 3.75 -27.86 10.16
N LEU A 356 4.62 -26.96 9.71
CA LEU A 356 5.37 -27.06 8.45
C LEU A 356 6.67 -27.85 8.59
N SER A 357 7.16 -28.07 9.81
CA SER A 357 8.40 -28.75 10.10
C SER A 357 8.21 -30.18 10.60
N SER A 358 9.19 -31.04 10.31
CA SER A 358 9.27 -32.38 10.91
C SER A 358 10.03 -32.41 12.24
N GLU A 359 10.73 -31.34 12.58
CA GLU A 359 11.54 -31.15 13.78
C GLU A 359 11.04 -29.91 14.52
N SER A 360 11.29 -29.84 15.85
CA SER A 360 10.95 -28.61 16.57
C SER A 360 11.86 -27.46 16.14
N LEU A 361 11.26 -26.31 15.88
CA LEU A 361 11.95 -25.11 15.47
C LEU A 361 12.53 -24.31 16.64
N GLU A 362 12.13 -24.60 17.88
CA GLU A 362 12.53 -23.87 19.09
C GLU A 362 14.07 -23.74 19.25
N GLU A 363 14.83 -24.75 18.79
CA GLU A 363 16.30 -24.75 18.89
C GLU A 363 16.97 -23.83 17.85
N PHE A 364 16.26 -23.41 16.79
CA PHE A 364 16.76 -22.62 15.67
C PHE A 364 16.30 -21.17 15.72
N VAL A 365 15.27 -20.84 16.49
CA VAL A 365 14.70 -19.49 16.54
C VAL A 365 15.61 -18.55 17.33
N ASP A 366 15.96 -17.43 16.74
CA ASP A 366 16.57 -16.29 17.44
C ASP A 366 15.46 -15.39 17.98
N GLU A 367 15.15 -15.55 19.26
CA GLU A 367 14.08 -14.83 19.94
C GLU A 367 14.28 -13.31 19.85
N PRO A 368 13.26 -12.54 19.42
CA PRO A 368 13.38 -11.10 19.32
C PRO A 368 13.45 -10.44 20.70
N ASP A 369 14.18 -9.33 20.80
CA ASP A 369 14.23 -8.51 22.02
C ASP A 369 12.84 -7.91 22.31
N GLU A 370 12.29 -8.16 23.49
CA GLU A 370 10.98 -7.63 23.91
C GLU A 370 10.86 -6.12 23.75
N ARG A 371 11.96 -5.37 23.89
CA ARG A 371 11.97 -3.93 23.69
C ARG A 371 11.75 -3.56 22.21
N ILE A 372 12.27 -4.36 21.29
CA ILE A 372 12.02 -4.19 19.84
C ILE A 372 10.55 -4.45 19.57
N LEU A 373 10.01 -5.55 20.05
CA LEU A 373 8.60 -5.90 19.88
C LEU A 373 7.65 -4.84 20.44
N ARG A 374 7.94 -4.32 21.63
CA ARG A 374 7.14 -3.21 22.21
C ARG A 374 7.21 -1.93 21.39
N ASN A 375 8.36 -1.66 20.77
CA ASN A 375 8.50 -0.51 19.89
C ASN A 375 7.71 -0.72 18.58
N LEU A 376 7.84 -1.86 17.95
CA LEU A 376 7.06 -2.21 16.75
C LEU A 376 5.56 -2.11 17.02
N HIS A 377 5.08 -2.75 18.08
CA HIS A 377 3.69 -2.66 18.50
C HIS A 377 3.21 -1.21 18.72
N ALA A 378 4.03 -0.38 19.37
CA ALA A 378 3.66 0.99 19.69
C ALA A 378 3.69 1.94 18.48
N THR A 379 4.47 1.62 17.44
CA THR A 379 4.67 2.49 16.27
C THR A 379 3.94 2.00 15.02
N ILE A 380 3.65 0.70 14.93
CA ILE A 380 3.05 0.08 13.75
C ILE A 380 1.67 -0.49 14.10
N GLY A 381 1.61 -1.37 15.10
CA GLY A 381 0.40 -2.06 15.54
C GLY A 381 0.68 -3.47 16.04
N ASP A 382 -0.36 -4.19 16.40
CA ASP A 382 -0.22 -5.49 17.06
C ASP A 382 0.29 -6.61 16.14
N LEU A 383 -0.10 -6.61 14.87
CA LEU A 383 0.37 -7.63 13.93
C LEU A 383 1.87 -7.50 13.62
N SER A 384 2.49 -6.35 13.87
CA SER A 384 3.96 -6.20 13.75
C SER A 384 4.72 -7.21 14.63
N VAL A 385 4.17 -7.54 15.81
CA VAL A 385 4.71 -8.59 16.70
C VAL A 385 4.63 -9.96 16.03
N GLY A 386 3.47 -10.30 15.48
CA GLY A 386 3.28 -11.56 14.74
C GLY A 386 4.16 -11.66 13.50
N THR A 387 4.29 -10.59 12.75
CA THR A 387 5.12 -10.53 11.54
C THR A 387 6.60 -10.72 11.86
N GLU A 388 7.12 -10.06 12.90
CA GLU A 388 8.51 -10.24 13.35
C GLU A 388 8.79 -11.69 13.76
N TYR A 389 7.86 -12.32 14.50
CA TYR A 389 7.98 -13.74 14.82
C TYR A 389 7.89 -14.64 13.58
N ALA A 390 6.99 -14.34 12.64
CA ALA A 390 6.86 -15.12 11.41
C ALA A 390 8.14 -15.11 10.58
N LEU A 391 8.81 -13.97 10.46
CA LEU A 391 10.10 -13.86 9.77
C LEU A 391 11.20 -14.71 10.46
N ARG A 392 11.26 -14.70 11.79
CA ARG A 392 12.23 -15.49 12.56
C ARG A 392 11.97 -16.98 12.50
N TYR A 393 10.70 -17.39 12.61
CA TYR A 393 10.32 -18.79 12.45
C TYR A 393 10.51 -19.26 11.00
N GLY A 394 10.35 -18.39 10.01
CA GLY A 394 10.73 -18.66 8.63
C GLY A 394 12.22 -18.95 8.48
N ALA A 395 13.09 -18.16 9.12
CA ALA A 395 14.54 -18.42 9.15
C ALA A 395 14.88 -19.74 9.86
N ALA A 396 14.23 -20.00 10.99
CA ALA A 396 14.40 -21.27 11.73
C ALA A 396 13.97 -22.48 10.88
N LEU A 397 12.88 -22.37 10.13
CA LEU A 397 12.42 -23.43 9.22
C LEU A 397 13.45 -23.70 8.11
N GLN A 398 14.02 -22.63 7.50
CA GLN A 398 15.08 -22.76 6.52
C GLN A 398 16.31 -23.45 7.12
N GLU A 399 16.76 -23.04 8.31
CA GLU A 399 17.92 -23.64 8.98
C GLU A 399 17.66 -25.11 9.34
N ALA A 400 16.50 -25.47 9.85
CA ALA A 400 16.12 -26.85 10.15
C ALA A 400 16.09 -27.75 8.92
N ASN A 401 15.70 -27.21 7.76
CA ASN A 401 15.75 -27.90 6.48
C ASN A 401 17.17 -27.99 5.88
N GLY A 402 18.13 -27.24 6.41
CA GLY A 402 19.49 -27.15 5.90
C GLY A 402 19.64 -26.19 4.71
N ASP A 403 18.66 -25.31 4.54
CA ASP A 403 18.66 -24.28 3.50
C ASP A 403 19.54 -23.09 3.87
N ALA A 404 19.86 -22.24 2.89
CA ALA A 404 20.52 -20.97 3.17
C ALA A 404 19.59 -20.05 3.94
N ILE A 405 20.14 -19.29 4.91
CA ILE A 405 19.40 -18.28 5.69
C ILE A 405 19.85 -16.86 5.38
N ALA A 406 20.89 -16.69 4.59
CA ALA A 406 21.45 -15.39 4.21
C ALA A 406 21.38 -15.19 2.70
N GLY A 407 21.15 -13.96 2.28
CA GLY A 407 21.00 -13.56 0.88
C GLY A 407 19.57 -13.15 0.55
N VAL A 408 19.37 -12.61 -0.65
CA VAL A 408 18.08 -12.07 -1.08
C VAL A 408 17.05 -13.19 -1.23
N GLY A 409 17.31 -14.24 -1.99
CA GLY A 409 16.38 -15.35 -2.20
C GLY A 409 15.80 -15.93 -0.88
N PRO A 410 16.63 -16.33 0.12
CA PRO A 410 16.13 -16.73 1.43
C PRO A 410 15.29 -15.67 2.16
N ALA A 411 15.62 -14.38 2.01
CA ALA A 411 14.82 -13.30 2.59
C ALA A 411 13.43 -13.20 1.95
N LEU A 412 13.34 -13.28 0.63
CA LEU A 412 12.08 -13.30 -0.12
C LEU A 412 11.22 -14.51 0.27
N GLN A 413 11.83 -15.70 0.38
CA GLN A 413 11.12 -16.88 0.83
C GLN A 413 10.53 -16.69 2.24
N ARG A 414 11.28 -16.08 3.19
CA ARG A 414 10.75 -15.77 4.53
C ARG A 414 9.59 -14.78 4.50
N ALA A 415 9.66 -13.78 3.65
CA ALA A 415 8.57 -12.83 3.47
C ALA A 415 7.31 -13.53 2.91
N CYS A 416 7.48 -14.41 1.93
CA CYS A 416 6.39 -15.24 1.41
C CYS A 416 5.79 -16.15 2.51
N LEU A 417 6.62 -16.82 3.30
CA LEU A 417 6.17 -17.65 4.41
C LEU A 417 5.40 -16.84 5.47
N ALA A 418 5.83 -15.62 5.78
CA ALA A 418 5.07 -14.71 6.63
C ALA A 418 3.71 -14.36 6.01
N GLY A 419 3.68 -14.10 4.69
CA GLY A 419 2.44 -13.91 3.95
C GLY A 419 1.52 -15.13 4.01
N SER A 420 2.06 -16.35 3.92
CA SER A 420 1.24 -17.58 3.98
C SER A 420 0.57 -17.79 5.36
N PHE A 421 1.23 -17.38 6.45
CA PHE A 421 0.60 -17.28 7.76
C PHE A 421 -0.58 -16.30 7.75
N LEU A 422 -0.40 -15.12 7.15
CA LEU A 422 -1.47 -14.13 7.00
C LEU A 422 -2.63 -14.65 6.14
N ASN A 423 -2.34 -15.44 5.12
CA ASN A 423 -3.36 -16.08 4.29
C ASN A 423 -4.26 -16.99 5.13
N ASP A 424 -3.67 -17.86 5.96
CA ASP A 424 -4.42 -18.77 6.82
C ASP A 424 -5.24 -18.00 7.87
N ALA A 425 -4.63 -17.01 8.54
CA ALA A 425 -5.33 -16.17 9.50
C ALA A 425 -6.53 -15.44 8.89
N ARG A 426 -6.38 -14.95 7.64
CA ARG A 426 -7.41 -14.20 6.91
C ARG A 426 -8.57 -15.09 6.43
N LEU A 427 -8.26 -16.25 5.85
CA LEU A 427 -9.26 -17.08 5.18
C LEU A 427 -9.93 -18.09 6.11
N ASN A 428 -9.16 -18.70 6.98
CA ASN A 428 -9.58 -19.83 7.80
C ASN A 428 -9.72 -19.45 9.28
N GLY A 429 -8.95 -18.44 9.73
CA GLY A 429 -8.66 -18.23 11.14
C GLY A 429 -7.75 -19.32 11.70
N ILE A 430 -6.90 -18.97 12.63
CA ILE A 430 -5.98 -19.90 13.30
C ILE A 430 -6.48 -20.17 14.72
N GLU A 431 -6.73 -21.43 15.04
CA GLU A 431 -7.12 -21.83 16.41
C GLU A 431 -5.90 -21.80 17.33
N VAL A 432 -5.98 -21.07 18.43
CA VAL A 432 -4.92 -20.87 19.40
C VAL A 432 -5.42 -21.17 20.80
N GLU A 433 -4.63 -21.91 21.60
CA GLU A 433 -4.87 -22.10 23.03
C GLU A 433 -4.32 -20.92 23.82
N VAL A 434 -5.18 -20.18 24.49
CA VAL A 434 -4.81 -19.00 25.31
C VAL A 434 -5.28 -19.21 26.76
N PRO A 435 -4.64 -18.55 27.75
CA PRO A 435 -5.11 -18.57 29.13
C PRO A 435 -6.55 -18.06 29.24
N SER A 436 -7.41 -18.82 29.94
CA SER A 436 -8.80 -18.43 30.14
C SER A 436 -8.91 -17.17 31.00
N ILE A 437 -9.76 -16.23 30.59
CA ILE A 437 -10.06 -15.01 31.35
C ILE A 437 -10.61 -15.33 32.76
N ASN A 438 -11.29 -16.47 32.91
CA ASN A 438 -11.91 -16.87 34.18
C ASN A 438 -10.94 -17.60 35.14
N ASP A 439 -10.01 -18.35 34.58
CA ASP A 439 -8.95 -19.05 35.33
C ASP A 439 -7.68 -19.17 34.48
N PRO A 440 -6.66 -18.33 34.70
CA PRO A 440 -5.43 -18.33 33.88
C PRO A 440 -4.63 -19.64 33.91
N THR A 441 -5.01 -20.60 34.78
CA THR A 441 -4.41 -21.93 34.79
C THR A 441 -5.09 -22.92 33.85
N GLU A 442 -6.24 -22.55 33.29
CA GLU A 442 -6.94 -23.30 32.26
C GLU A 442 -6.73 -22.60 30.90
N LEU A 443 -6.51 -23.42 29.85
CA LEU A 443 -6.44 -22.92 28.46
C LEU A 443 -7.82 -22.99 27.84
N GLU A 444 -8.14 -22.00 27.06
CA GLU A 444 -9.34 -21.99 26.20
C GLU A 444 -8.93 -21.76 24.74
N LEU A 445 -9.65 -22.41 23.83
CA LEU A 445 -9.42 -22.27 22.40
C LEU A 445 -10.05 -20.98 21.90
N THR A 446 -9.28 -20.15 21.22
CA THR A 446 -9.75 -18.96 20.53
C THR A 446 -9.31 -19.00 19.08
N THR A 447 -9.89 -18.16 18.24
CA THR A 447 -9.54 -18.09 16.82
C THR A 447 -8.93 -16.73 16.51
N LEU A 448 -7.69 -16.74 16.05
CA LEU A 448 -7.03 -15.57 15.47
C LEU A 448 -7.62 -15.31 14.08
N THR A 449 -8.09 -14.10 13.85
CA THR A 449 -8.49 -13.57 12.53
C THR A 449 -7.91 -12.18 12.37
N LEU A 450 -7.61 -11.78 11.14
CA LEU A 450 -7.05 -10.46 10.89
C LEU A 450 -8.09 -9.35 11.13
N SER A 451 -7.62 -8.28 11.73
CA SER A 451 -8.34 -7.01 11.91
C SER A 451 -8.13 -6.06 10.73
N PRO A 452 -8.96 -5.02 10.55
CA PRO A 452 -8.63 -3.94 9.63
C PRO A 452 -7.29 -3.29 9.99
N GLY A 453 -6.38 -3.16 9.01
CA GLY A 453 -5.05 -2.60 9.22
C GLY A 453 -3.93 -3.64 9.31
N ASP A 454 -4.21 -4.87 9.71
CA ASP A 454 -3.18 -5.90 9.95
C ASP A 454 -2.27 -6.15 8.73
N LEU A 455 -2.82 -6.20 7.52
CA LEU A 455 -2.00 -6.38 6.32
C LEU A 455 -1.05 -5.20 6.06
N ASP A 456 -1.51 -3.99 6.35
CA ASP A 456 -0.68 -2.78 6.26
C ASP A 456 0.43 -2.78 7.32
N GLU A 457 0.13 -3.28 8.52
CA GLU A 457 1.11 -3.45 9.60
C GLU A 457 2.19 -4.46 9.22
N ALA A 458 1.81 -5.55 8.56
CA ALA A 458 2.77 -6.54 8.08
C ALA A 458 3.74 -5.92 7.05
N ILE A 459 3.23 -5.19 6.06
CA ILE A 459 4.09 -4.48 5.09
C ILE A 459 4.95 -3.44 5.81
N THR A 460 4.36 -2.64 6.70
CA THR A 460 5.10 -1.60 7.44
C THR A 460 6.21 -2.21 8.30
N THR A 461 6.00 -3.40 8.85
CA THR A 461 7.03 -4.13 9.61
C THR A 461 8.19 -4.51 8.71
N LEU A 462 7.94 -5.04 7.52
CA LEU A 462 8.98 -5.33 6.54
C LEU A 462 9.78 -4.07 6.16
N THR A 463 9.09 -2.98 5.84
CA THR A 463 9.74 -1.73 5.41
C THR A 463 10.50 -1.01 6.52
N SER A 464 10.30 -1.41 7.79
CA SER A 464 10.92 -0.78 8.96
C SER A 464 12.11 -1.56 9.53
N SER A 465 12.44 -2.73 8.98
CA SER A 465 13.51 -3.57 9.53
C SER A 465 14.89 -3.02 9.16
N ASP A 466 15.79 -2.88 10.17
CA ASP A 466 17.16 -2.39 9.96
C ASP A 466 17.98 -3.26 8.99
N GLU A 467 17.67 -4.55 8.89
CA GLU A 467 18.35 -5.50 8.00
C GLU A 467 18.02 -5.19 6.54
N LEU A 468 16.80 -4.78 6.27
CA LEU A 468 16.31 -4.46 4.92
C LEU A 468 16.76 -3.08 4.48
N LEU A 469 16.76 -2.11 5.39
CA LEU A 469 17.30 -0.76 5.11
C LEU A 469 18.81 -0.78 4.78
N SER A 470 19.48 -1.90 5.06
CA SER A 470 20.90 -2.10 4.74
C SER A 470 21.15 -2.53 3.29
N ASN A 471 20.12 -3.03 2.60
CA ASN A 471 20.18 -3.48 1.21
C ASN A 471 19.12 -2.71 0.39
N PRO A 472 19.48 -1.60 -0.24
CA PRO A 472 18.57 -0.84 -1.11
C PRO A 472 18.02 -1.71 -2.25
N GLY A 473 16.74 -1.53 -2.59
CA GLY A 473 16.07 -2.24 -3.67
C GLY A 473 15.46 -3.59 -3.29
N VAL A 474 15.62 -4.04 -2.03
CA VAL A 474 15.11 -5.35 -1.59
C VAL A 474 13.71 -5.25 -0.97
N VAL A 475 13.31 -4.06 -0.51
CA VAL A 475 12.00 -3.87 0.15
C VAL A 475 10.86 -4.12 -0.84
N PHE A 476 10.98 -3.60 -2.06
CA PHE A 476 10.01 -3.82 -3.12
C PHE A 476 9.73 -5.31 -3.33
N GLU A 477 10.79 -6.10 -3.50
CA GLU A 477 10.72 -7.54 -3.75
C GLU A 477 10.20 -8.32 -2.53
N MET A 478 10.59 -7.93 -1.32
CA MET A 478 10.09 -8.59 -0.11
C MET A 478 8.60 -8.35 0.10
N VAL A 479 8.11 -7.16 -0.22
CA VAL A 479 6.67 -6.86 -0.17
C VAL A 479 5.93 -7.66 -1.26
N ALA A 480 6.51 -7.82 -2.45
CA ALA A 480 5.97 -8.69 -3.49
C ALA A 480 5.87 -10.15 -3.03
N ALA A 481 6.94 -10.67 -2.41
CA ALA A 481 6.95 -12.03 -1.86
C ALA A 481 5.92 -12.21 -0.71
N LEU A 482 5.82 -11.25 0.22
CA LEU A 482 4.78 -11.26 1.26
C LEU A 482 3.38 -11.32 0.63
N ARG A 483 3.14 -10.50 -0.40
CA ARG A 483 1.87 -10.47 -1.13
C ARG A 483 1.53 -11.83 -1.75
N VAL A 484 2.50 -12.47 -2.42
CA VAL A 484 2.34 -13.82 -2.99
C VAL A 484 1.87 -14.79 -1.90
N GLY A 485 2.57 -14.87 -0.77
CA GLY A 485 2.17 -15.72 0.34
C GLY A 485 0.77 -15.39 0.88
N THR A 486 0.43 -14.08 1.00
CA THR A 486 -0.86 -13.63 1.55
C THR A 486 -2.05 -13.93 0.65
N LEU A 487 -1.86 -13.93 -0.67
CA LEU A 487 -2.94 -14.16 -1.64
C LEU A 487 -3.06 -15.63 -2.02
N ASP A 488 -1.95 -16.32 -2.23
CA ASP A 488 -1.87 -17.65 -2.82
C ASP A 488 -1.50 -18.75 -1.81
N GLY A 489 -1.05 -18.37 -0.61
CA GLY A 489 -0.77 -19.30 0.49
C GLY A 489 0.58 -20.00 0.39
N ILE A 490 0.75 -21.04 1.22
CA ILE A 490 2.03 -21.72 1.43
C ILE A 490 2.58 -22.40 0.17
N ASP A 491 1.70 -22.91 -0.70
CA ASP A 491 2.11 -23.62 -1.91
C ASP A 491 2.86 -22.70 -2.90
N ALA A 492 2.65 -21.38 -2.77
CA ALA A 492 3.33 -20.36 -3.57
C ALA A 492 4.74 -20.00 -3.07
N CYS A 493 5.15 -20.48 -1.88
CA CYS A 493 6.39 -20.06 -1.24
C CYS A 493 7.60 -20.97 -1.51
N ALA A 494 7.53 -21.85 -2.51
CA ALA A 494 8.64 -22.71 -2.96
C ALA A 494 9.40 -23.39 -1.80
N LEU A 495 8.68 -24.10 -0.93
CA LEU A 495 9.33 -24.95 0.09
C LEU A 495 9.97 -26.15 -0.62
N ALA A 496 11.29 -26.28 -0.53
CA ALA A 496 12.07 -27.33 -1.16
C ALA A 496 11.82 -28.73 -0.55
#